data_c9e449b5e8aee24f1a46c6ecef7e907a
#
_entry.id   c9e449b5e8aee24f1a46c6ecef7e907a
#
_cell.length_a   1.000
_cell.length_b   1.000
_cell.length_c   1.000
_cell.angle_alpha   90.00
_cell.angle_beta   90.00
_cell.angle_gamma   90.00
#
_symmetry.space_group_name_H-M   'P 1'
#
loop_
_entity.id
_entity.type
_entity.pdbx_description
1 polymer ?
#
loop_
_entity_poly.entity_id
_entity_poly.type
_entity_poly.pdbx_seq_one_letter_code
_entity_poly.pdbx_strand_id
1 'polypeptide(L)'
;MKKLLYCLLIGGFVMMTAAAHAQFRSIPSVVTDSFKLKYPSATSVSWSDKVSAFQATFTLDTEKYVARYGSKGEWQGSTKRITKDALPAVVKDGLSKSKYADPDWEVRTVTMKYLPGNIVQYVINVYKSGLQKKNLLFSSAGQLLKDDNTL
;
A
#
# COMPACT_ATOMS: atom_id res chain seq x y z
N MET A 1 66.92 20.92 -17.74
CA MET A 1 65.89 21.82 -17.21
C MET A 1 64.51 21.49 -17.81
N LYS A 2 64.08 20.23 -17.69
CA LYS A 2 62.76 19.78 -18.25
C LYS A 2 62.06 18.76 -17.34
N LYS A 3 62.30 18.75 -16.03
CA LYS A 3 61.72 17.77 -15.09
C LYS A 3 60.95 18.35 -13.90
N LEU A 4 60.49 19.62 -13.98
CA LEU A 4 59.85 20.32 -12.88
C LEU A 4 58.42 20.76 -13.14
N LEU A 5 57.78 20.23 -14.20
CA LEU A 5 56.44 20.68 -14.60
C LEU A 5 55.35 19.60 -14.48
N TYR A 6 55.62 18.48 -13.80
CA TYR A 6 54.66 17.36 -13.71
C TYR A 6 54.02 17.17 -12.30
N CYS A 7 54.34 18.02 -11.32
CA CYS A 7 53.87 17.83 -9.96
C CYS A 7 52.67 18.73 -9.56
N LEU A 8 51.98 19.42 -10.49
CA LEU A 8 50.95 20.40 -10.14
C LEU A 8 49.56 20.10 -10.64
N LEU A 9 49.30 18.86 -11.07
CA LEU A 9 47.98 18.46 -11.61
C LEU A 9 47.29 17.31 -10.83
N ILE A 10 47.77 16.96 -9.63
CA ILE A 10 47.11 15.94 -8.76
C ILE A 10 46.66 16.63 -7.46
N GLY A 11 45.87 17.66 -7.59
CA GLY A 11 45.31 18.33 -6.43
C GLY A 11 43.95 18.88 -6.74
N GLY A 12 42.89 18.11 -6.47
CA GLY A 12 41.60 18.79 -6.45
C GLY A 12 40.36 18.07 -6.97
N PHE A 13 40.31 16.74 -6.97
CA PHE A 13 39.01 16.10 -7.07
C PHE A 13 38.57 15.65 -5.67
N VAL A 14 38.26 16.64 -4.84
CA VAL A 14 37.47 16.40 -3.63
C VAL A 14 36.07 16.05 -4.10
N MET A 15 35.76 14.75 -4.16
CA MET A 15 34.38 14.30 -4.30
C MET A 15 33.60 14.80 -3.09
N MET A 16 32.86 15.88 -3.25
CA MET A 16 31.73 16.20 -2.39
C MET A 16 30.70 15.11 -2.55
N THR A 17 30.78 14.07 -1.75
CA THR A 17 29.66 13.17 -1.51
C THR A 17 28.61 13.99 -0.78
N ALA A 18 27.74 14.65 -1.52
CA ALA A 18 26.50 15.17 -0.99
C ALA A 18 25.71 13.95 -0.50
N ALA A 19 25.81 13.67 0.80
CA ALA A 19 24.91 12.74 1.45
C ALA A 19 23.50 13.32 1.24
N ALA A 20 22.80 12.80 0.25
CA ALA A 20 21.38 13.04 0.08
C ALA A 20 20.69 12.41 1.30
N HIS A 21 20.62 13.16 2.39
CA HIS A 21 19.72 12.84 3.48
C HIS A 21 18.32 12.95 2.88
N ALA A 22 17.74 11.80 2.51
CA ALA A 22 16.31 11.72 2.28
C ALA A 22 15.66 12.26 3.57
N GLN A 23 15.24 13.50 3.54
CA GLN A 23 14.51 14.10 4.65
C GLN A 23 13.18 13.36 4.74
N PHE A 24 13.15 12.30 5.57
CA PHE A 24 11.89 11.70 5.95
C PHE A 24 11.08 12.78 6.66
N ARG A 25 10.04 13.23 6.00
CA ARG A 25 9.10 14.19 6.55
C ARG A 25 8.54 13.60 7.84
N SER A 26 8.72 14.29 8.97
CA SER A 26 8.17 13.83 10.25
C SER A 26 6.65 13.70 10.15
N ILE A 27 6.10 12.64 10.74
CA ILE A 27 4.65 12.45 10.77
C ILE A 27 4.03 13.55 11.65
N PRO A 28 3.12 14.38 11.13
CA PRO A 28 2.48 15.44 11.92
C PRO A 28 1.70 14.87 13.11
N SER A 29 1.71 15.56 14.25
CA SER A 29 0.97 15.12 15.45
C SER A 29 -0.52 14.94 15.17
N VAL A 30 -1.14 15.83 14.38
CA VAL A 30 -2.55 15.70 13.98
C VAL A 30 -2.86 14.36 13.30
N VAL A 31 -1.92 13.80 12.55
CA VAL A 31 -2.06 12.50 11.88
C VAL A 31 -1.97 11.37 12.91
N THR A 32 -0.96 11.41 13.80
CA THR A 32 -0.79 10.37 14.83
C THR A 32 -1.92 10.39 15.86
N ASP A 33 -2.45 11.55 16.19
CA ASP A 33 -3.56 11.69 17.13
C ASP A 33 -4.88 11.20 16.52
N SER A 34 -5.14 11.52 15.24
CA SER A 34 -6.29 10.96 14.51
C SER A 34 -6.22 9.43 14.41
N PHE A 35 -5.01 8.89 14.23
CA PHE A 35 -4.81 7.44 14.24
C PHE A 35 -5.12 6.82 15.60
N LYS A 36 -4.60 7.38 16.71
CA LYS A 36 -4.85 6.89 18.07
C LYS A 36 -6.33 6.92 18.43
N LEU A 37 -7.03 7.98 18.04
CA LEU A 37 -8.48 8.09 18.26
C LEU A 37 -9.24 6.98 17.51
N LYS A 38 -8.83 6.65 16.29
CA LYS A 38 -9.52 5.65 15.47
C LYS A 38 -9.16 4.21 15.84
N TYR A 39 -7.92 3.98 16.26
CA TYR A 39 -7.37 2.66 16.57
C TYR A 39 -6.68 2.64 17.94
N PRO A 40 -7.43 2.84 19.04
CA PRO A 40 -6.84 2.97 20.39
C PRO A 40 -6.12 1.70 20.85
N SER A 41 -6.53 0.52 20.36
CA SER A 41 -5.94 -0.78 20.70
C SER A 41 -4.87 -1.24 19.72
N ALA A 42 -4.45 -0.39 18.78
CA ALA A 42 -3.43 -0.75 17.79
C ALA A 42 -2.07 -0.96 18.46
N THR A 43 -1.38 -2.02 18.08
CA THR A 43 -0.02 -2.36 18.52
C THR A 43 0.94 -2.45 17.33
N SER A 44 2.26 -2.49 17.59
CA SER A 44 3.29 -2.62 16.56
C SER A 44 3.15 -1.59 15.42
N VAL A 45 2.87 -0.34 15.78
CA VAL A 45 2.61 0.73 14.81
C VAL A 45 3.91 1.20 14.19
N SER A 46 3.97 1.17 12.86
CA SER A 46 5.05 1.76 12.07
C SER A 46 4.48 2.73 11.03
N TRP A 47 5.20 3.83 10.81
CA TRP A 47 4.78 4.87 9.89
C TRP A 47 5.68 4.94 8.67
N SER A 48 5.09 5.28 7.54
CA SER A 48 5.81 5.65 6.33
C SER A 48 5.18 6.88 5.67
N ASP A 49 6.04 7.79 5.22
CA ASP A 49 5.62 8.91 4.38
C ASP A 49 5.45 8.41 2.94
N LYS A 50 4.29 8.68 2.37
CA LYS A 50 3.97 8.47 0.97
C LYS A 50 3.72 9.85 0.36
N VAL A 51 4.11 10.07 -0.87
CA VAL A 51 4.09 11.39 -1.53
C VAL A 51 2.83 12.23 -1.23
N SER A 52 1.65 11.60 -1.16
CA SER A 52 0.37 12.28 -0.95
C SER A 52 -0.35 11.89 0.36
N ALA A 53 0.24 11.06 1.21
CA ALA A 53 -0.41 10.55 2.42
C ALA A 53 0.61 10.00 3.41
N PHE A 54 0.21 9.89 4.68
CA PHE A 54 0.92 9.13 5.69
C PHE A 54 0.29 7.75 5.84
N GLN A 55 1.11 6.73 5.94
CA GLN A 55 0.65 5.35 6.06
C GLN A 55 1.11 4.76 7.39
N ALA A 56 0.15 4.28 8.18
CA ALA A 56 0.40 3.47 9.37
C ALA A 56 0.22 1.99 9.02
N THR A 57 1.20 1.17 9.36
CA THR A 57 1.07 -0.30 9.39
C THR A 57 1.04 -0.71 10.86
N PHE A 58 0.06 -1.50 11.27
CA PHE A 58 -0.17 -1.85 12.66
C PHE A 58 -0.87 -3.20 12.81
N THR A 59 -0.89 -3.71 14.03
CA THR A 59 -1.63 -4.91 14.41
C THR A 59 -2.85 -4.51 15.25
N LEU A 60 -4.01 -5.05 14.89
CA LEU A 60 -5.25 -4.92 15.65
C LEU A 60 -5.89 -6.32 15.71
N ASP A 61 -6.22 -6.79 16.92
CA ASP A 61 -6.80 -8.13 17.13
C ASP A 61 -6.03 -9.26 16.41
N THR A 62 -4.69 -9.24 16.53
CA THR A 62 -3.74 -10.17 15.89
C THR A 62 -3.58 -10.04 14.37
N GLU A 63 -4.41 -9.26 13.69
CA GLU A 63 -4.36 -9.05 12.24
C GLU A 63 -3.58 -7.78 11.86
N LYS A 64 -2.90 -7.84 10.72
CA LYS A 64 -2.16 -6.70 10.18
C LYS A 64 -3.05 -5.80 9.34
N TYR A 65 -3.02 -4.52 9.66
CA TYR A 65 -3.72 -3.46 8.94
C TYR A 65 -2.74 -2.44 8.36
N VAL A 66 -3.20 -1.77 7.33
CA VAL A 66 -2.55 -0.58 6.78
C VAL A 66 -3.61 0.52 6.67
N ALA A 67 -3.40 1.64 7.35
CA ALA A 67 -4.27 2.81 7.27
C ALA A 67 -3.55 3.97 6.57
N ARG A 68 -4.29 4.78 5.84
CA ARG A 68 -3.80 5.98 5.16
C ARG A 68 -4.49 7.22 5.68
N TYR A 69 -3.69 8.28 5.84
CA TYR A 69 -4.13 9.58 6.35
C TYR A 69 -3.61 10.70 5.46
N GLY A 70 -4.42 11.70 5.24
CA GLY A 70 -3.99 12.98 4.68
C GLY A 70 -3.13 13.76 5.67
N SER A 71 -2.49 14.84 5.19
CA SER A 71 -1.60 15.67 6.01
C SER A 71 -2.29 16.44 7.13
N LYS A 72 -3.60 16.58 7.06
CA LYS A 72 -4.43 17.20 8.10
C LYS A 72 -5.08 16.18 9.05
N GLY A 73 -4.66 14.90 9.00
CA GLY A 73 -5.19 13.84 9.83
C GLY A 73 -6.45 13.17 9.31
N GLU A 74 -6.92 13.48 8.10
CA GLU A 74 -8.11 12.85 7.52
C GLU A 74 -7.83 11.38 7.20
N TRP A 75 -8.59 10.49 7.78
CA TRP A 75 -8.53 9.07 7.45
C TRP A 75 -9.06 8.82 6.05
N GLN A 76 -8.22 8.28 5.18
CA GLN A 76 -8.53 8.00 3.78
C GLN A 76 -8.97 6.55 3.54
N GLY A 77 -8.81 5.71 4.53
CA GLY A 77 -9.17 4.30 4.45
C GLY A 77 -8.15 3.39 5.11
N SER A 78 -8.55 2.13 5.28
CA SER A 78 -7.67 1.07 5.79
C SER A 78 -7.86 -0.21 5.02
N THR A 79 -6.84 -1.03 5.04
CA THR A 79 -6.85 -2.33 4.36
C THR A 79 -6.33 -3.41 5.28
N LYS A 80 -6.85 -4.63 5.12
CA LYS A 80 -6.25 -5.86 5.65
C LYS A 80 -6.31 -6.97 4.61
N ARG A 81 -5.33 -7.87 4.65
CA ARG A 81 -5.40 -9.11 3.87
C ARG A 81 -6.31 -10.09 4.57
N ILE A 82 -7.08 -10.83 3.78
CA ILE A 82 -7.91 -11.95 4.24
C ILE A 82 -7.66 -13.14 3.33
N THR A 83 -8.08 -14.31 3.76
CA THR A 83 -8.08 -15.51 2.92
C THR A 83 -9.26 -15.47 1.93
N LYS A 84 -9.19 -16.24 0.85
CA LYS A 84 -10.32 -16.39 -0.08
C LYS A 84 -11.56 -16.93 0.64
N ASP A 85 -11.35 -17.83 1.62
CA ASP A 85 -12.45 -18.45 2.37
C ASP A 85 -13.15 -17.47 3.33
N ALA A 86 -12.45 -16.42 3.76
CA ALA A 86 -13.01 -15.34 4.59
C ALA A 86 -13.83 -14.31 3.79
N LEU A 87 -13.91 -14.43 2.45
CA LEU A 87 -14.79 -13.57 1.65
C LEU A 87 -16.26 -13.83 2.03
N PRO A 88 -17.09 -12.78 2.14
CA PRO A 88 -18.55 -12.95 2.28
C PRO A 88 -19.15 -13.77 1.15
N ALA A 89 -20.20 -14.54 1.46
CA ALA A 89 -20.87 -15.41 0.49
C ALA A 89 -21.32 -14.65 -0.77
N VAL A 90 -21.85 -13.44 -0.58
CA VAL A 90 -22.31 -12.60 -1.71
C VAL A 90 -21.16 -12.15 -2.63
N VAL A 91 -19.96 -11.95 -2.08
CA VAL A 91 -18.77 -11.59 -2.88
C VAL A 91 -18.21 -12.81 -3.59
N LYS A 92 -18.24 -13.98 -2.95
CA LYS A 92 -17.92 -15.26 -3.60
C LYS A 92 -18.86 -15.55 -4.76
N ASP A 93 -20.15 -15.35 -4.55
CA ASP A 93 -21.18 -15.50 -5.60
C ASP A 93 -20.93 -14.53 -6.75
N GLY A 94 -20.67 -13.25 -6.46
CA GLY A 94 -20.32 -12.27 -7.49
C GLY A 94 -19.07 -12.65 -8.29
N LEU A 95 -18.03 -13.16 -7.63
CA LEU A 95 -16.82 -13.67 -8.30
C LEU A 95 -17.15 -14.88 -9.18
N SER A 96 -17.94 -15.83 -8.69
CA SER A 96 -18.31 -17.05 -9.44
C SER A 96 -19.19 -16.78 -10.67
N LYS A 97 -19.90 -15.66 -10.71
CA LYS A 97 -20.70 -15.20 -11.84
C LYS A 97 -19.94 -14.28 -12.79
N SER A 98 -18.72 -13.90 -12.46
CA SER A 98 -17.88 -13.04 -13.29
C SER A 98 -17.16 -13.82 -14.39
N LYS A 99 -16.64 -13.13 -15.40
CA LYS A 99 -15.75 -13.73 -16.41
C LYS A 99 -14.42 -14.28 -15.82
N TYR A 100 -14.17 -14.07 -14.54
CA TYR A 100 -13.01 -14.52 -13.79
C TYR A 100 -13.29 -15.82 -12.97
N ALA A 101 -14.47 -16.42 -13.16
CA ALA A 101 -14.83 -17.71 -12.62
C ALA A 101 -14.19 -18.90 -13.38
N ASP A 102 -13.68 -18.65 -14.59
CA ASP A 102 -12.99 -19.61 -15.42
C ASP A 102 -11.80 -20.23 -14.63
N PRO A 103 -11.63 -21.58 -14.64
CA PRO A 103 -10.56 -22.28 -13.91
C PRO A 103 -9.13 -21.81 -14.24
N ASP A 104 -8.94 -21.18 -15.39
CA ASP A 104 -7.65 -20.59 -15.74
C ASP A 104 -7.27 -19.39 -14.86
N TRP A 105 -8.23 -18.79 -14.16
CA TRP A 105 -7.99 -17.66 -13.24
C TRP A 105 -7.81 -18.16 -11.80
N GLU A 106 -6.64 -17.95 -11.27
CA GLU A 106 -6.30 -18.27 -9.88
C GLU A 106 -6.38 -17.02 -8.99
N VAL A 107 -7.08 -17.11 -7.87
CA VAL A 107 -7.08 -16.06 -6.83
C VAL A 107 -5.77 -16.09 -6.06
N ARG A 108 -4.99 -15.02 -6.12
CA ARG A 108 -3.70 -14.88 -5.45
C ARG A 108 -3.79 -14.21 -4.09
N THR A 109 -4.44 -13.06 -4.05
CA THR A 109 -4.59 -12.29 -2.82
C THR A 109 -5.97 -11.68 -2.74
N VAL A 110 -6.46 -11.57 -1.51
CA VAL A 110 -7.70 -10.86 -1.21
C VAL A 110 -7.41 -9.78 -0.16
N THR A 111 -7.82 -8.56 -0.46
CA THR A 111 -7.65 -7.41 0.42
C THR A 111 -9.02 -6.78 0.69
N MET A 112 -9.37 -6.71 1.95
CA MET A 112 -10.55 -5.98 2.42
C MET A 112 -10.19 -4.52 2.61
N LYS A 113 -10.99 -3.60 2.07
CA LYS A 113 -10.83 -2.15 2.17
C LYS A 113 -11.96 -1.55 2.97
N TYR A 114 -11.60 -0.74 3.94
CA TYR A 114 -12.51 0.13 4.68
C TYR A 114 -12.30 1.56 4.21
N LEU A 115 -13.37 2.25 3.86
CA LEU A 115 -13.34 3.61 3.34
C LEU A 115 -14.24 4.53 4.19
N PRO A 116 -14.06 5.86 4.13
CA PRO A 116 -14.98 6.80 4.74
C PRO A 116 -16.44 6.54 4.33
N GLY A 117 -17.39 6.85 5.19
CA GLY A 117 -18.81 6.57 4.96
C GLY A 117 -19.21 5.10 5.21
N ASN A 118 -18.43 4.36 6.02
CA ASN A 118 -18.67 2.94 6.32
C ASN A 118 -18.71 2.02 5.09
N ILE A 119 -18.04 2.42 4.03
CA ILE A 119 -17.97 1.65 2.80
C ILE A 119 -16.93 0.53 2.96
N VAL A 120 -17.34 -0.70 2.65
CA VAL A 120 -16.46 -1.86 2.60
C VAL A 120 -16.38 -2.37 1.16
N GLN A 121 -15.17 -2.62 0.71
CA GLN A 121 -14.88 -3.17 -0.62
C GLN A 121 -13.86 -4.29 -0.52
N TYR A 122 -13.82 -5.14 -1.55
CA TYR A 122 -12.88 -6.25 -1.64
C TYR A 122 -12.07 -6.14 -2.93
N VAL A 123 -10.75 -6.14 -2.81
CA VAL A 123 -9.84 -6.23 -3.96
C VAL A 123 -9.36 -7.65 -4.05
N ILE A 124 -9.72 -8.35 -5.13
CA ILE A 124 -9.32 -9.72 -5.41
C ILE A 124 -8.31 -9.67 -6.55
N ASN A 125 -7.06 -10.04 -6.26
CA ASN A 125 -6.05 -10.19 -7.28
C ASN A 125 -6.14 -11.58 -7.88
N VAL A 126 -6.37 -11.64 -9.18
CA VAL A 126 -6.43 -12.88 -9.94
C VAL A 126 -5.32 -12.93 -10.99
N TYR A 127 -4.89 -14.14 -11.29
CA TYR A 127 -3.80 -14.43 -12.20
C TYR A 127 -4.26 -15.55 -13.17
N LYS A 128 -3.92 -15.39 -14.43
CA LYS A 128 -4.02 -16.40 -15.47
C LYS A 128 -2.63 -16.67 -16.05
N SER A 129 -2.40 -17.82 -16.66
CA SER A 129 -1.10 -18.19 -17.23
C SER A 129 -0.50 -17.09 -18.12
N GLY A 130 0.82 -16.89 -18.03
CA GLY A 130 1.53 -15.81 -18.72
C GLY A 130 1.58 -14.52 -17.87
N LEU A 131 1.35 -13.37 -18.49
CA LEU A 131 1.45 -12.05 -17.84
C LEU A 131 0.08 -11.45 -17.46
N GLN A 132 -0.98 -12.25 -17.49
CA GLN A 132 -2.32 -11.73 -17.22
C GLN A 132 -2.61 -11.70 -15.71
N LYS A 133 -2.61 -10.49 -15.16
CA LYS A 133 -2.95 -10.20 -13.77
C LYS A 133 -4.02 -9.15 -13.72
N LYS A 134 -5.05 -9.33 -12.89
CA LYS A 134 -6.13 -8.37 -12.70
C LYS A 134 -6.37 -8.09 -11.23
N ASN A 135 -6.70 -6.85 -10.93
CA ASN A 135 -7.28 -6.45 -9.64
C ASN A 135 -8.77 -6.24 -9.84
N LEU A 136 -9.56 -7.09 -9.24
CA LEU A 136 -11.02 -7.03 -9.27
C LEU A 136 -11.51 -6.31 -8.03
N LEU A 137 -12.21 -5.20 -8.20
CA LEU A 137 -12.82 -4.44 -7.11
C LEU A 137 -14.29 -4.83 -6.98
N PHE A 138 -14.65 -5.43 -5.85
CA PHE A 138 -16.03 -5.78 -5.53
C PHE A 138 -16.59 -4.88 -4.43
N SER A 139 -17.89 -4.56 -4.52
CA SER A 139 -18.63 -3.98 -3.41
C SER A 139 -18.91 -5.04 -2.33
N SER A 140 -19.34 -4.59 -1.14
CA SER A 140 -19.82 -5.50 -0.08
C SER A 140 -21.06 -6.30 -0.47
N ALA A 141 -21.83 -5.86 -1.50
CA ALA A 141 -22.97 -6.57 -2.06
C ALA A 141 -22.59 -7.58 -3.16
N GLY A 142 -21.27 -7.81 -3.40
CA GLY A 142 -20.82 -8.78 -4.42
C GLY A 142 -20.82 -8.27 -5.86
N GLN A 143 -21.07 -6.99 -6.08
CA GLN A 143 -21.03 -6.41 -7.41
C GLN A 143 -19.59 -6.11 -7.84
N LEU A 144 -19.17 -6.57 -9.02
CA LEU A 144 -17.89 -6.19 -9.62
C LEU A 144 -17.98 -4.73 -10.09
N LEU A 145 -17.22 -3.85 -9.42
CA LEU A 145 -17.19 -2.41 -9.69
C LEU A 145 -16.14 -2.04 -10.73
N LYS A 146 -15.01 -2.76 -10.73
CA LYS A 146 -13.87 -2.47 -11.60
C LYS A 146 -12.98 -3.69 -11.78
N ASP A 147 -12.34 -3.80 -12.95
CA ASP A 147 -11.27 -4.76 -13.23
C ASP A 147 -10.09 -4.04 -13.90
N ASP A 148 -9.01 -3.89 -13.15
CA ASP A 148 -7.79 -3.23 -13.62
C ASP A 148 -6.68 -4.25 -13.90
N ASN A 149 -5.80 -3.92 -14.88
CA ASN A 149 -4.54 -4.64 -15.02
C ASN A 149 -3.66 -4.36 -13.80
N THR A 150 -3.03 -5.38 -13.26
CA THR A 150 -1.95 -5.20 -12.28
C THR A 150 -0.66 -5.00 -13.04
N LEU A 151 0.01 -3.87 -12.82
CA LEU A 151 1.35 -3.60 -13.33
C LEU A 151 2.38 -4.47 -12.60
#